data_9edcd4e9ec3d65738b7e2add900586e0
#
_entry.id   9edcd4e9ec3d65738b7e2add900586e0
#
_cell.length_a   1.000
_cell.length_b   1.000
_cell.length_c   1.000
_cell.angle_alpha   90.00
_cell.angle_beta   90.00
_cell.angle_gamma   90.00
#
_symmetry.space_group_name_H-M   'P 1'
#
loop_
_entity.id
_entity.type
_entity.pdbx_description
1 polymer ?
#
loop_
_entity_poly.entity_id
_entity_poly.type
_entity_poly.pdbx_seq_one_letter_code
_entity_poly.pdbx_strand_id
1 'polypeptide(L)'
;MRKEIILTMTVLFLAVVFASPAAMAGTIKLSYANFPPAPTFPCVQMERWKVEVEKRTGGKVQINTFPGGTLLGAKDMFDGVMAGQADIGCSSMAYQPGRFIVTNASALPVGIPDARTGSLALLDLYNKYKPESFSKMKVLAMFTTAPSNIMSKVPIRTLKDIKGVDLRGSGGAAQVLAAWGANPVGMPMPATPEALQKGVVKGLLSSLETMKDFKFAEMCRYVTMTNTSIYPFAVVMNMDSWNALPMDVQKVMNDLIVEQSEWTGKYMDSHVKNSIAWSKKTYNVEFIDLDHTQKAYWDQRLSPISDKWIEDATAKGLPAEEILSSVKAAIAKHK
;
A
#
# COMPACT_ATOMS: atom_id res chain seq x y z
N MET A 1 -42.27 -30.74 86.64
CA MET A 1 -40.94 -30.54 86.14
C MET A 1 -40.97 -30.79 84.63
N ARG A 2 -41.19 -29.76 83.81
CA ARG A 2 -41.17 -29.83 82.35
C ARG A 2 -40.00 -29.01 81.88
N LYS A 3 -39.08 -29.65 81.14
CA LYS A 3 -37.94 -28.98 80.50
C LYS A 3 -38.39 -28.45 79.14
N GLU A 4 -38.38 -27.17 78.96
CA GLU A 4 -38.60 -26.55 77.66
C GLU A 4 -37.28 -26.59 76.87
N ILE A 5 -37.33 -27.16 75.68
CA ILE A 5 -36.24 -27.18 74.72
C ILE A 5 -36.47 -26.02 73.78
N ILE A 6 -35.60 -25.01 73.87
CA ILE A 6 -35.59 -23.87 72.94
C ILE A 6 -34.79 -24.33 71.70
N LEU A 7 -35.51 -24.44 70.57
CA LEU A 7 -34.90 -24.76 69.25
C LEU A 7 -34.47 -23.46 68.56
N THR A 8 -33.20 -23.18 68.56
CA THR A 8 -32.65 -22.02 67.88
C THR A 8 -32.47 -22.37 66.40
N MET A 9 -33.30 -21.80 65.55
CA MET A 9 -33.28 -21.99 64.10
C MET A 9 -32.30 -21.00 63.49
N THR A 10 -31.08 -21.45 63.18
CA THR A 10 -30.08 -20.66 62.48
C THR A 10 -30.38 -20.65 60.98
N VAL A 11 -30.90 -19.53 60.47
CA VAL A 11 -31.13 -19.34 59.04
C VAL A 11 -29.77 -19.02 58.36
N LEU A 12 -29.24 -20.01 57.67
CA LEU A 12 -28.03 -19.84 56.82
C LEU A 12 -28.43 -19.21 55.48
N PHE A 13 -28.18 -17.92 55.30
CA PHE A 13 -28.38 -17.22 54.03
C PHE A 13 -27.25 -17.63 53.07
N LEU A 14 -27.54 -18.58 52.18
CA LEU A 14 -26.62 -18.99 51.11
C LEU A 14 -26.68 -17.91 50.00
N ALA A 15 -25.73 -16.96 49.98
CA ALA A 15 -25.55 -16.02 48.90
C ALA A 15 -25.04 -16.78 47.67
N VAL A 16 -25.95 -17.20 46.80
CA VAL A 16 -25.60 -17.70 45.45
C VAL A 16 -25.16 -16.51 44.62
N VAL A 17 -23.84 -16.30 44.54
CA VAL A 17 -23.22 -15.39 43.56
C VAL A 17 -23.51 -15.99 42.19
N PHE A 18 -24.50 -15.47 41.49
CA PHE A 18 -24.65 -15.69 40.04
C PHE A 18 -23.48 -15.03 39.35
N ALA A 19 -22.36 -15.75 39.20
CA ALA A 19 -21.38 -15.44 38.20
C ALA A 19 -22.11 -15.62 36.87
N SER A 20 -22.64 -14.53 36.30
CA SER A 20 -23.08 -14.51 34.91
C SER A 20 -21.91 -15.01 34.07
N PRO A 21 -22.06 -16.10 33.31
CA PRO A 21 -21.01 -16.44 32.36
C PRO A 21 -20.92 -15.22 31.44
N ALA A 22 -19.82 -14.49 31.51
CA ALA A 22 -19.48 -13.57 30.46
C ALA A 22 -19.55 -14.42 29.19
N ALA A 23 -20.58 -14.19 28.36
CA ALA A 23 -20.72 -14.86 27.11
C ALA A 23 -19.36 -14.60 26.41
N MET A 24 -18.54 -15.63 26.25
CA MET A 24 -17.34 -15.57 25.46
C MET A 24 -17.84 -15.31 24.03
N ALA A 25 -17.95 -14.03 23.70
CA ALA A 25 -18.19 -13.64 22.32
C ALA A 25 -17.15 -14.38 21.49
N GLY A 26 -17.60 -15.25 20.58
CA GLY A 26 -16.70 -16.07 19.77
C GLY A 26 -15.68 -15.17 19.06
N THR A 27 -14.44 -15.63 18.92
CA THR A 27 -13.40 -14.89 18.21
C THR A 27 -13.86 -14.55 16.79
N ILE A 28 -13.84 -13.27 16.44
CA ILE A 28 -14.17 -12.78 15.11
C ILE A 28 -13.02 -13.14 14.18
N LYS A 29 -13.32 -13.91 13.14
CA LYS A 29 -12.31 -14.30 12.14
C LYS A 29 -12.45 -13.43 10.91
N LEU A 30 -11.34 -12.79 10.49
CA LEU A 30 -11.29 -11.97 9.30
C LEU A 30 -10.24 -12.52 8.32
N SER A 31 -10.58 -12.50 7.04
CA SER A 31 -9.67 -12.81 5.93
C SER A 31 -8.98 -11.53 5.43
N TYR A 32 -7.64 -11.58 5.23
CA TYR A 32 -6.88 -10.46 4.68
C TYR A 32 -6.10 -10.92 3.42
N ALA A 33 -6.59 -10.53 2.25
CA ALA A 33 -6.00 -10.85 0.96
C ALA A 33 -4.91 -9.83 0.57
N ASN A 34 -3.80 -10.33 0.03
CA ASN A 34 -2.75 -9.52 -0.56
C ASN A 34 -2.18 -10.17 -1.82
N PHE A 35 -1.88 -9.37 -2.85
CA PHE A 35 -1.53 -9.91 -4.16
C PHE A 35 -0.06 -10.34 -4.32
N PRO A 36 0.95 -9.70 -3.67
CA PRO A 36 2.35 -10.07 -3.86
C PRO A 36 2.77 -11.21 -2.92
N PRO A 37 3.92 -11.85 -3.18
CA PRO A 37 4.47 -12.89 -2.31
C PRO A 37 4.75 -12.42 -0.87
N ALA A 38 4.73 -13.35 0.07
CA ALA A 38 4.85 -13.09 1.51
C ALA A 38 6.06 -12.23 1.95
N PRO A 39 7.28 -12.36 1.39
CA PRO A 39 8.42 -11.55 1.85
C PRO A 39 8.41 -10.10 1.37
N THR A 40 7.45 -9.69 0.53
CA THR A 40 7.38 -8.32 0.01
C THR A 40 6.82 -7.33 1.03
N PHE A 41 7.18 -6.05 0.92
CA PHE A 41 6.76 -5.04 1.89
C PHE A 41 5.24 -4.93 2.10
N PRO A 42 4.36 -5.11 1.09
CA PRO A 42 2.92 -5.08 1.33
C PRO A 42 2.42 -6.23 2.19
N CYS A 43 3.12 -7.37 2.19
CA CYS A 43 2.79 -8.49 3.07
C CYS A 43 3.42 -8.33 4.45
N VAL A 44 4.61 -7.75 4.55
CA VAL A 44 5.23 -7.44 5.86
C VAL A 44 4.36 -6.46 6.66
N GLN A 45 3.81 -5.41 6.00
CA GLN A 45 2.87 -4.50 6.66
C GLN A 45 1.55 -5.20 7.03
N MET A 46 1.06 -6.14 6.24
CA MET A 46 -0.12 -6.94 6.51
C MET A 46 0.06 -7.76 7.81
N GLU A 47 1.19 -8.48 7.94
CA GLU A 47 1.48 -9.27 9.15
C GLU A 47 1.67 -8.38 10.38
N ARG A 48 2.32 -7.22 10.25
CA ARG A 48 2.41 -6.26 11.37
C ARG A 48 1.02 -5.79 11.79
N TRP A 49 0.17 -5.39 10.83
CA TRP A 49 -1.17 -4.90 11.13
C TRP A 49 -2.03 -5.97 11.83
N LYS A 50 -1.97 -7.22 11.35
CA LYS A 50 -2.58 -8.38 12.00
C LYS A 50 -2.17 -8.46 13.47
N VAL A 51 -0.87 -8.49 13.74
CA VAL A 51 -0.33 -8.61 15.11
C VAL A 51 -0.83 -7.48 16.01
N GLU A 52 -0.82 -6.24 15.51
CA GLU A 52 -1.28 -5.07 16.28
C GLU A 52 -2.78 -5.12 16.58
N VAL A 53 -3.62 -5.50 15.62
CA VAL A 53 -5.07 -5.63 15.81
C VAL A 53 -5.37 -6.76 16.78
N GLU A 54 -4.83 -7.97 16.58
CA GLU A 54 -5.05 -9.12 17.46
C GLU A 54 -4.63 -8.79 18.91
N LYS A 55 -3.47 -8.17 19.09
CA LYS A 55 -2.97 -7.74 20.40
C LYS A 55 -3.86 -6.68 21.06
N ARG A 56 -4.20 -5.59 20.34
CA ARG A 56 -4.96 -4.46 20.91
C ARG A 56 -6.44 -4.77 21.14
N THR A 57 -6.96 -5.78 20.45
CA THR A 57 -8.31 -6.29 20.70
C THR A 57 -8.35 -7.38 21.80
N GLY A 58 -7.20 -7.74 22.38
CA GLY A 58 -7.11 -8.80 23.39
C GLY A 58 -7.54 -10.17 22.86
N GLY A 59 -7.31 -10.43 21.56
CA GLY A 59 -7.67 -11.69 20.90
C GLY A 59 -9.15 -11.81 20.51
N LYS A 60 -9.96 -10.74 20.63
CA LYS A 60 -11.34 -10.72 20.11
C LYS A 60 -11.41 -10.91 18.60
N VAL A 61 -10.38 -10.47 17.88
CA VAL A 61 -10.23 -10.63 16.43
C VAL A 61 -9.05 -11.55 16.15
N GLN A 62 -9.22 -12.44 15.18
CA GLN A 62 -8.18 -13.27 14.57
C GLN A 62 -8.15 -13.00 13.07
N ILE A 63 -6.98 -12.73 12.52
CA ILE A 63 -6.82 -12.40 11.11
C ILE A 63 -6.07 -13.52 10.39
N ASN A 64 -6.70 -14.08 9.36
CA ASN A 64 -6.09 -15.05 8.46
C ASN A 64 -5.56 -14.33 7.22
N THR A 65 -4.27 -14.40 6.99
CA THR A 65 -3.60 -13.70 5.89
C THR A 65 -3.44 -14.60 4.68
N PHE A 66 -3.68 -14.03 3.47
CA PHE A 66 -3.64 -14.74 2.18
C PHE A 66 -2.73 -13.96 1.22
N PRO A 67 -1.39 -14.13 1.31
CA PRO A 67 -0.44 -13.51 0.40
C PRO A 67 -0.41 -14.20 -0.98
N GLY A 68 0.27 -13.58 -1.95
CA GLY A 68 0.55 -14.19 -3.26
C GLY A 68 -0.63 -14.25 -4.22
N GLY A 69 -1.70 -13.47 -3.96
CA GLY A 69 -2.89 -13.51 -4.81
C GLY A 69 -3.72 -14.80 -4.69
N THR A 70 -3.52 -15.57 -3.62
CA THR A 70 -4.17 -16.86 -3.40
C THR A 70 -5.67 -16.77 -3.19
N LEU A 71 -6.16 -15.63 -2.69
CA LEU A 71 -7.59 -15.37 -2.50
C LEU A 71 -8.11 -14.38 -3.55
N LEU A 72 -7.40 -13.27 -3.79
CA LEU A 72 -7.78 -12.23 -4.76
C LEU A 72 -6.56 -11.75 -5.53
N GLY A 73 -6.69 -11.64 -6.85
CA GLY A 73 -5.67 -11.08 -7.73
C GLY A 73 -5.48 -9.56 -7.58
N ALA A 74 -4.36 -9.03 -8.07
CA ALA A 74 -4.01 -7.62 -7.92
C ALA A 74 -5.05 -6.65 -8.52
N LYS A 75 -5.64 -6.99 -9.68
CA LYS A 75 -6.63 -6.16 -10.37
C LYS A 75 -8.04 -6.28 -9.79
N ASP A 76 -8.34 -7.44 -9.20
CA ASP A 76 -9.68 -7.79 -8.71
C ASP A 76 -9.84 -7.52 -7.21
N MET A 77 -8.75 -7.12 -6.53
CA MET A 77 -8.70 -6.98 -5.08
C MET A 77 -9.82 -6.09 -4.51
N PHE A 78 -9.98 -4.87 -5.03
CA PHE A 78 -10.98 -3.93 -4.51
C PHE A 78 -12.41 -4.38 -4.80
N ASP A 79 -12.65 -4.97 -5.98
CA ASP A 79 -13.96 -5.48 -6.35
C ASP A 79 -14.32 -6.74 -5.56
N GLY A 80 -13.34 -7.63 -5.33
CA GLY A 80 -13.51 -8.81 -4.49
C GLY A 80 -13.80 -8.48 -3.02
N VAL A 81 -13.14 -7.45 -2.46
CA VAL A 81 -13.45 -6.96 -1.10
C VAL A 81 -14.86 -6.37 -1.04
N MET A 82 -15.26 -5.54 -2.01
CA MET A 82 -16.64 -5.00 -2.05
C MET A 82 -17.69 -6.10 -2.17
N ALA A 83 -17.38 -7.18 -2.88
CA ALA A 83 -18.25 -8.34 -3.04
C ALA A 83 -18.20 -9.32 -1.84
N GLY A 84 -17.41 -9.05 -0.79
CA GLY A 84 -17.29 -9.90 0.38
C GLY A 84 -16.51 -11.21 0.16
N GLN A 85 -15.72 -11.32 -0.93
CA GLN A 85 -14.87 -12.48 -1.18
C GLN A 85 -13.64 -12.51 -0.24
N ALA A 86 -13.27 -11.37 0.30
CA ALA A 86 -12.35 -11.20 1.42
C ALA A 86 -12.87 -10.06 2.29
N ASP A 87 -12.64 -10.15 3.62
CA ASP A 87 -13.01 -9.06 4.53
C ASP A 87 -12.10 -7.85 4.33
N ILE A 88 -10.80 -8.10 4.15
CA ILE A 88 -9.76 -7.07 3.99
C ILE A 88 -8.93 -7.40 2.76
N GLY A 89 -8.53 -6.35 2.03
CA GLY A 89 -7.65 -6.50 0.87
C GLY A 89 -6.67 -5.34 0.74
N CYS A 90 -5.48 -5.64 0.21
CA CYS A 90 -4.46 -4.65 -0.09
C CYS A 90 -4.07 -4.71 -1.56
N SER A 91 -4.15 -3.58 -2.26
CA SER A 91 -3.65 -3.48 -3.63
C SER A 91 -3.15 -2.08 -3.97
N SER A 92 -2.39 -1.99 -5.07
CA SER A 92 -2.00 -0.70 -5.63
C SER A 92 -3.12 -0.11 -6.46
N MET A 93 -3.48 1.13 -6.18
CA MET A 93 -4.47 1.89 -6.95
C MET A 93 -4.03 2.17 -8.38
N ALA A 94 -2.72 2.06 -8.66
CA ALA A 94 -2.17 2.16 -10.01
C ALA A 94 -2.63 1.06 -10.98
N TYR A 95 -3.22 -0.04 -10.46
CA TYR A 95 -3.78 -1.11 -11.30
C TYR A 95 -5.20 -0.82 -11.79
N GLN A 96 -5.88 0.18 -11.20
CA GLN A 96 -7.19 0.68 -11.61
C GLN A 96 -7.17 2.22 -11.72
N PRO A 97 -6.35 2.80 -12.63
CA PRO A 97 -6.08 4.25 -12.66
C PRO A 97 -7.34 5.08 -12.92
N GLY A 98 -8.29 4.56 -13.67
CA GLY A 98 -9.55 5.25 -13.97
C GLY A 98 -10.52 5.35 -12.80
N ARG A 99 -10.34 4.51 -11.74
CA ARG A 99 -11.18 4.48 -10.55
C ARG A 99 -10.69 5.43 -9.46
N PHE A 100 -9.41 5.47 -9.20
CA PHE A 100 -8.81 6.18 -8.07
C PHE A 100 -8.15 7.50 -8.47
N ILE A 101 -8.85 8.34 -9.26
CA ILE A 101 -8.27 9.54 -9.88
C ILE A 101 -7.68 10.48 -8.83
N VAL A 102 -8.41 10.78 -7.76
CA VAL A 102 -7.97 11.71 -6.70
C VAL A 102 -6.72 11.18 -6.01
N THR A 103 -6.73 9.95 -5.51
CA THR A 103 -5.59 9.39 -4.77
C THR A 103 -4.39 9.09 -5.69
N ASN A 104 -4.61 8.75 -6.95
CA ASN A 104 -3.54 8.58 -7.94
C ASN A 104 -2.86 9.91 -8.33
N ALA A 105 -3.40 11.09 -7.94
CA ALA A 105 -2.68 12.35 -8.06
C ALA A 105 -1.34 12.33 -7.29
N SER A 106 -1.24 11.54 -6.23
CA SER A 106 0.03 11.32 -5.52
C SER A 106 1.10 10.60 -6.35
N ALA A 107 0.69 9.86 -7.41
CA ALA A 107 1.62 9.18 -8.31
C ALA A 107 2.18 10.08 -9.43
N LEU A 108 1.71 11.32 -9.53
CA LEU A 108 2.27 12.32 -10.44
C LEU A 108 3.73 12.63 -10.05
N PRO A 109 4.56 13.09 -10.99
CA PRO A 109 5.96 13.43 -10.71
C PRO A 109 6.10 14.76 -9.96
N VAL A 110 5.58 14.81 -8.73
CA VAL A 110 5.47 16.02 -7.89
C VAL A 110 6.58 16.16 -6.84
N GLY A 111 7.61 15.32 -6.91
CA GLY A 111 8.80 15.42 -6.06
C GLY A 111 8.61 14.87 -4.64
N ILE A 112 7.88 13.76 -4.47
CA ILE A 112 7.83 13.01 -3.22
C ILE A 112 9.24 12.49 -2.91
N PRO A 113 9.82 12.81 -1.73
CA PRO A 113 11.22 12.48 -1.44
C PRO A 113 11.42 11.04 -0.97
N ASP A 114 10.46 10.47 -0.24
CA ASP A 114 10.55 9.16 0.41
C ASP A 114 9.15 8.55 0.62
N ALA A 115 9.10 7.28 1.00
CA ALA A 115 7.85 6.56 1.18
C ALA A 115 7.07 7.03 2.42
N ARG A 116 7.73 7.46 3.49
CA ARG A 116 7.05 8.01 4.67
C ARG A 116 6.28 9.26 4.31
N THR A 117 6.93 10.24 3.70
CA THR A 117 6.30 11.47 3.23
C THR A 117 5.16 11.18 2.25
N GLY A 118 5.38 10.31 1.27
CA GLY A 118 4.37 9.90 0.30
C GLY A 118 3.15 9.25 0.95
N SER A 119 3.36 8.36 1.93
CA SER A 119 2.29 7.65 2.64
C SER A 119 1.40 8.60 3.44
N LEU A 120 2.00 9.54 4.17
CA LEU A 120 1.25 10.53 4.96
C LEU A 120 0.54 11.55 4.06
N ALA A 121 1.19 11.99 2.97
CA ALA A 121 0.56 12.89 2.00
C ALA A 121 -0.63 12.23 1.29
N LEU A 122 -0.53 10.93 0.95
CA LEU A 122 -1.63 10.16 0.38
C LEU A 122 -2.81 10.05 1.36
N LEU A 123 -2.52 9.79 2.64
CA LEU A 123 -3.56 9.71 3.68
C LEU A 123 -4.23 11.06 3.92
N ASP A 124 -3.48 12.17 3.96
CA ASP A 124 -4.04 13.53 4.06
C ASP A 124 -4.97 13.84 2.86
N LEU A 125 -4.56 13.46 1.65
CA LEU A 125 -5.36 13.63 0.44
C LEU A 125 -6.69 12.86 0.53
N TYR A 126 -6.63 11.58 0.93
CA TYR A 126 -7.83 10.77 1.17
C TYR A 126 -8.75 11.39 2.22
N ASN A 127 -8.20 11.82 3.35
CA ASN A 127 -8.97 12.39 4.46
C ASN A 127 -9.65 13.71 4.06
N LYS A 128 -8.99 14.53 3.24
CA LYS A 128 -9.53 15.81 2.76
C LYS A 128 -10.69 15.61 1.78
N TYR A 129 -10.52 14.74 0.79
CA TYR A 129 -11.47 14.62 -0.32
C TYR A 129 -12.47 13.47 -0.15
N LYS A 130 -12.18 12.45 0.67
CA LYS A 130 -12.99 11.25 0.87
C LYS A 130 -13.61 10.76 -0.45
N PRO A 131 -12.77 10.39 -1.44
CA PRO A 131 -13.24 10.14 -2.80
C PRO A 131 -14.31 9.07 -2.87
N GLU A 132 -15.32 9.26 -3.72
CA GLU A 132 -16.44 8.35 -3.94
C GLU A 132 -15.99 6.92 -4.27
N SER A 133 -14.81 6.76 -4.89
CA SER A 133 -14.22 5.46 -5.18
C SER A 133 -14.01 4.55 -3.96
N PHE A 134 -14.06 5.11 -2.74
CA PHE A 134 -13.96 4.38 -1.48
C PHE A 134 -15.27 4.30 -0.69
N SER A 135 -16.39 4.86 -1.20
CA SER A 135 -17.67 4.95 -0.45
C SER A 135 -18.22 3.59 -0.01
N LYS A 136 -17.91 2.52 -0.76
CA LYS A 136 -18.33 1.13 -0.47
C LYS A 136 -17.26 0.31 0.28
N MET A 137 -16.21 0.94 0.77
CA MET A 137 -15.10 0.28 1.46
C MET A 137 -14.63 1.13 2.63
N LYS A 138 -14.29 0.48 3.75
CA LYS A 138 -13.60 1.14 4.85
C LYS A 138 -12.10 1.14 4.58
N VAL A 139 -11.46 2.31 4.53
CA VAL A 139 -10.00 2.42 4.46
C VAL A 139 -9.39 2.16 5.85
N LEU A 140 -8.42 1.25 5.91
CA LEU A 140 -7.70 0.83 7.10
C LEU A 140 -6.25 1.31 7.14
N ALA A 141 -5.64 1.53 5.98
CA ALA A 141 -4.33 2.17 5.83
C ALA A 141 -4.14 2.65 4.39
N MET A 142 -3.30 3.66 4.21
CA MET A 142 -2.79 4.07 2.91
C MET A 142 -1.28 4.25 3.00
N PHE A 143 -0.55 3.80 2.00
CA PHE A 143 0.89 3.93 1.95
C PHE A 143 1.39 3.96 0.51
N THR A 144 2.65 4.34 0.33
CA THR A 144 3.27 4.41 -0.99
C THR A 144 4.56 3.62 -1.03
N THR A 145 5.01 3.29 -2.25
CA THR A 145 6.42 2.92 -2.45
C THR A 145 7.32 4.14 -2.25
N ALA A 146 8.61 3.92 -2.13
CA ALA A 146 9.61 4.96 -2.33
C ALA A 146 9.62 5.41 -3.80
N PRO A 147 10.27 6.56 -4.14
CA PRO A 147 10.38 7.04 -5.50
C PRO A 147 10.94 6.00 -6.46
N SER A 148 10.35 5.94 -7.64
CA SER A 148 10.67 4.94 -8.67
C SER A 148 11.96 5.26 -9.40
N ASN A 149 12.71 4.21 -9.72
CA ASN A 149 13.94 4.22 -10.49
C ASN A 149 13.86 3.18 -11.62
N ILE A 150 14.65 3.34 -12.67
CA ILE A 150 14.69 2.37 -13.76
C ILE A 150 15.63 1.25 -13.36
N MET A 151 15.12 0.02 -13.32
CA MET A 151 15.91 -1.20 -13.19
C MET A 151 15.90 -1.91 -14.54
N SER A 152 17.07 -2.21 -15.12
CA SER A 152 17.13 -2.70 -16.51
C SER A 152 18.25 -3.73 -16.74
N LYS A 153 18.06 -4.54 -17.79
CA LYS A 153 19.08 -5.49 -18.28
C LYS A 153 20.19 -4.82 -19.09
N VAL A 154 19.90 -3.63 -19.60
CA VAL A 154 20.82 -2.83 -20.42
C VAL A 154 21.07 -1.48 -19.74
N PRO A 155 22.25 -0.88 -19.89
CA PRO A 155 22.51 0.43 -19.31
C PRO A 155 21.63 1.50 -19.97
N ILE A 156 20.94 2.30 -19.17
CA ILE A 156 20.13 3.44 -19.59
C ILE A 156 20.73 4.68 -18.91
N ARG A 157 21.56 5.44 -19.62
CA ARG A 157 22.28 6.61 -19.11
C ARG A 157 21.67 7.92 -19.59
N THR A 158 21.01 7.88 -20.73
CA THR A 158 20.43 9.06 -21.39
C THR A 158 19.03 8.78 -21.92
N LEU A 159 18.25 9.82 -22.26
CA LEU A 159 16.95 9.66 -22.91
C LEU A 159 17.05 9.00 -24.30
N LYS A 160 18.24 8.98 -24.92
CA LYS A 160 18.45 8.26 -26.18
C LYS A 160 18.45 6.74 -25.93
N ASP A 161 19.01 6.29 -24.81
CA ASP A 161 19.14 4.86 -24.50
C ASP A 161 17.79 4.23 -24.12
N ILE A 162 16.86 5.01 -23.58
CA ILE A 162 15.52 4.52 -23.17
C ILE A 162 14.52 4.48 -24.34
N LYS A 163 14.81 5.21 -25.44
CA LYS A 163 13.86 5.35 -26.55
C LYS A 163 13.50 4.01 -27.17
N GLY A 164 12.20 3.67 -27.17
CA GLY A 164 11.67 2.44 -27.75
C GLY A 164 11.96 1.18 -26.93
N VAL A 165 12.54 1.30 -25.73
CA VAL A 165 12.78 0.15 -24.86
C VAL A 165 11.49 -0.26 -24.17
N ASP A 166 11.16 -1.56 -24.23
CA ASP A 166 10.02 -2.13 -23.53
C ASP A 166 10.33 -2.22 -22.02
N LEU A 167 9.65 -1.40 -21.22
CA LEU A 167 9.82 -1.32 -19.79
C LEU A 167 8.48 -1.51 -19.07
N ARG A 168 8.47 -2.34 -18.03
CA ARG A 168 7.26 -2.50 -17.21
C ARG A 168 6.98 -1.22 -16.42
N GLY A 169 5.76 -0.72 -16.52
CA GLY A 169 5.23 0.35 -15.70
C GLY A 169 3.72 0.29 -15.65
N SER A 170 3.10 0.71 -14.54
CA SER A 170 1.65 0.78 -14.37
C SER A 170 1.25 2.15 -13.83
N GLY A 171 0.04 2.63 -14.17
CA GLY A 171 -0.44 3.92 -13.70
C GLY A 171 0.52 5.07 -14.03
N GLY A 172 0.86 5.91 -13.05
CA GLY A 172 1.78 7.04 -13.23
C GLY A 172 3.16 6.67 -13.78
N ALA A 173 3.69 5.51 -13.39
CA ALA A 173 4.99 5.06 -13.91
C ALA A 173 4.94 4.74 -15.41
N ALA A 174 3.80 4.27 -15.94
CA ALA A 174 3.65 4.08 -17.39
C ALA A 174 3.65 5.42 -18.13
N GLN A 175 3.02 6.45 -17.57
CA GLN A 175 3.03 7.80 -18.13
C GLN A 175 4.45 8.40 -18.14
N VAL A 176 5.19 8.22 -17.05
CA VAL A 176 6.60 8.65 -16.96
C VAL A 176 7.45 7.97 -18.02
N LEU A 177 7.34 6.66 -18.18
CA LEU A 177 8.07 5.90 -19.21
C LEU A 177 7.74 6.38 -20.62
N ALA A 178 6.46 6.60 -20.92
CA ALA A 178 6.02 7.14 -22.22
C ALA A 178 6.58 8.53 -22.48
N ALA A 179 6.58 9.41 -21.47
CA ALA A 179 7.13 10.78 -21.59
C ALA A 179 8.63 10.79 -21.87
N TRP A 180 9.36 9.77 -21.42
CA TRP A 180 10.78 9.57 -21.72
C TRP A 180 11.03 8.88 -23.06
N GLY A 181 9.97 8.40 -23.73
CA GLY A 181 10.06 7.74 -25.05
C GLY A 181 10.28 6.23 -24.99
N ALA A 182 10.14 5.61 -23.82
CA ALA A 182 10.09 4.15 -23.70
C ALA A 182 8.72 3.60 -24.17
N ASN A 183 8.64 2.28 -24.36
CA ASN A 183 7.39 1.56 -24.56
C ASN A 183 6.90 0.99 -23.20
N PRO A 184 5.92 1.59 -22.55
CA PRO A 184 5.43 1.06 -21.26
C PRO A 184 4.59 -0.21 -21.47
N VAL A 185 4.93 -1.27 -20.75
CA VAL A 185 4.17 -2.52 -20.72
C VAL A 185 3.50 -2.66 -19.35
N GLY A 186 2.17 -2.55 -19.32
CA GLY A 186 1.36 -2.58 -18.10
C GLY A 186 1.07 -4.01 -17.61
N MET A 187 1.51 -4.33 -16.39
CA MET A 187 1.17 -5.59 -15.72
C MET A 187 1.30 -5.47 -14.20
N PRO A 188 0.58 -6.28 -13.40
CA PRO A 188 0.84 -6.40 -11.97
C PRO A 188 2.26 -6.87 -11.68
N MET A 189 2.83 -6.43 -10.55
CA MET A 189 4.22 -6.71 -10.19
C MET A 189 4.57 -8.21 -10.17
N PRO A 190 3.71 -9.14 -9.67
CA PRO A 190 4.01 -10.57 -9.68
C PRO A 190 4.21 -11.21 -11.08
N ALA A 191 3.70 -10.57 -12.14
CA ALA A 191 3.93 -11.04 -13.51
C ALA A 191 5.27 -10.56 -14.12
N THR A 192 5.93 -9.60 -13.45
CA THR A 192 7.15 -8.97 -13.99
C THR A 192 8.37 -9.92 -14.06
N PRO A 193 8.61 -10.83 -13.08
CA PRO A 193 9.74 -11.77 -13.17
C PRO A 193 9.69 -12.62 -14.44
N GLU A 194 8.53 -13.18 -14.76
CA GLU A 194 8.32 -13.98 -15.96
C GLU A 194 8.50 -13.15 -17.24
N ALA A 195 7.93 -11.93 -17.26
CA ALA A 195 8.05 -11.01 -18.40
C ALA A 195 9.52 -10.60 -18.66
N LEU A 196 10.30 -10.36 -17.59
CA LEU A 196 11.75 -10.15 -17.69
C LEU A 196 12.46 -11.39 -18.21
N GLN A 197 12.16 -12.55 -17.68
CA GLN A 197 12.81 -13.82 -18.07
C GLN A 197 12.56 -14.13 -19.54
N LYS A 198 11.32 -13.99 -20.01
CA LYS A 198 10.93 -14.21 -21.42
C LYS A 198 11.37 -13.09 -22.35
N GLY A 199 11.92 -11.98 -21.84
CA GLY A 199 12.36 -10.83 -22.63
C GLY A 199 11.24 -9.95 -23.17
N VAL A 200 9.99 -10.11 -22.67
CA VAL A 200 8.85 -9.22 -22.98
C VAL A 200 9.15 -7.78 -22.57
N VAL A 201 9.85 -7.62 -21.46
CA VAL A 201 10.38 -6.34 -21.03
C VAL A 201 11.89 -6.43 -20.77
N LYS A 202 12.60 -5.31 -20.96
CA LYS A 202 14.05 -5.19 -20.70
C LYS A 202 14.34 -4.64 -19.29
N GLY A 203 13.30 -4.24 -18.56
CA GLY A 203 13.41 -3.64 -17.25
C GLY A 203 12.06 -3.15 -16.76
N LEU A 204 12.09 -2.32 -15.71
CA LEU A 204 10.89 -1.74 -15.10
C LEU A 204 11.20 -0.39 -14.47
N LEU A 205 10.16 0.43 -14.31
CA LEU A 205 10.18 1.63 -13.46
C LEU A 205 9.41 1.32 -12.18
N SER A 206 10.11 1.24 -11.06
CA SER A 206 9.55 0.97 -9.74
C SER A 206 10.51 1.38 -8.64
N SER A 207 10.08 1.25 -7.40
CA SER A 207 10.92 1.45 -6.22
C SER A 207 11.89 0.29 -6.02
N LEU A 208 13.05 0.56 -5.42
CA LEU A 208 14.22 -0.34 -5.43
C LEU A 208 14.16 -1.50 -4.45
N GLU A 209 13.18 -1.58 -3.55
CA GLU A 209 12.98 -2.77 -2.72
C GLU A 209 12.73 -4.01 -3.59
N THR A 210 12.10 -3.83 -4.77
CA THR A 210 11.78 -4.92 -5.69
C THR A 210 13.02 -5.64 -6.24
N MET A 211 14.19 -4.98 -6.23
CA MET A 211 15.47 -5.62 -6.57
C MET A 211 15.73 -6.85 -5.70
N LYS A 212 15.35 -6.77 -4.41
CA LYS A 212 15.50 -7.88 -3.45
C LYS A 212 14.23 -8.72 -3.37
N ASP A 213 13.05 -8.10 -3.21
CA ASP A 213 11.79 -8.78 -2.96
C ASP A 213 11.36 -9.71 -4.10
N PHE A 214 11.61 -9.31 -5.35
CA PHE A 214 11.35 -10.09 -6.56
C PHE A 214 12.62 -10.60 -7.23
N LYS A 215 13.78 -10.46 -6.55
CA LYS A 215 15.10 -10.87 -7.06
C LYS A 215 15.46 -10.24 -8.41
N PHE A 216 14.95 -9.05 -8.70
CA PHE A 216 15.27 -8.40 -9.98
C PHE A 216 16.76 -8.10 -10.16
N ALA A 217 17.53 -7.97 -9.07
CA ALA A 217 18.98 -7.83 -9.12
C ALA A 217 19.69 -9.00 -9.85
N GLU A 218 19.04 -10.18 -9.94
CA GLU A 218 19.56 -11.32 -10.71
C GLU A 218 19.54 -11.06 -12.23
N MET A 219 18.59 -10.26 -12.71
CA MET A 219 18.35 -10.03 -14.13
C MET A 219 18.66 -8.59 -14.56
N CYS A 220 18.31 -7.61 -13.72
CA CYS A 220 18.51 -6.18 -13.97
C CYS A 220 19.82 -5.74 -13.31
N ARG A 221 20.87 -5.60 -14.10
CA ARG A 221 22.23 -5.25 -13.63
C ARG A 221 22.49 -3.76 -13.61
N TYR A 222 21.56 -2.95 -14.10
CA TYR A 222 21.67 -1.51 -14.16
C TYR A 222 20.49 -0.85 -13.48
N VAL A 223 20.77 0.18 -12.67
CA VAL A 223 19.76 1.01 -12.04
C VAL A 223 20.04 2.45 -12.39
N THR A 224 19.13 3.12 -13.12
CA THR A 224 19.23 4.57 -13.35
C THR A 224 18.42 5.30 -12.28
N MET A 225 19.10 6.16 -11.51
CA MET A 225 18.53 6.87 -10.36
C MET A 225 17.72 8.07 -10.83
N THR A 226 16.42 7.85 -11.04
CA THR A 226 15.50 8.88 -11.54
C THR A 226 14.65 9.52 -10.44
N ASN A 227 14.37 8.78 -9.36
CA ASN A 227 13.58 9.22 -8.20
C ASN A 227 12.31 9.99 -8.60
N THR A 228 11.42 9.34 -9.35
CA THR A 228 10.24 9.99 -9.94
C THR A 228 8.94 9.66 -9.21
N SER A 229 7.97 9.04 -9.91
CA SER A 229 6.66 8.66 -9.40
C SER A 229 6.73 7.61 -8.31
N ILE A 230 5.66 7.50 -7.53
CA ILE A 230 5.44 6.45 -6.53
C ILE A 230 4.27 5.57 -6.93
N TYR A 231 4.11 4.42 -6.28
CA TYR A 231 2.91 3.60 -6.39
C TYR A 231 2.09 3.74 -5.11
N PRO A 232 0.85 4.28 -5.20
CA PRO A 232 -0.03 4.39 -4.04
C PRO A 232 -0.77 3.07 -3.79
N PHE A 233 -0.90 2.70 -2.52
CA PHE A 233 -1.61 1.52 -2.05
C PHE A 233 -2.72 1.90 -1.08
N ALA A 234 -3.78 1.09 -1.06
CA ALA A 234 -4.81 1.15 -0.04
C ALA A 234 -5.04 -0.24 0.55
N VAL A 235 -5.20 -0.27 1.87
CA VAL A 235 -5.78 -1.40 2.62
C VAL A 235 -7.22 -1.04 2.88
N VAL A 236 -8.12 -1.86 2.40
CA VAL A 236 -9.57 -1.62 2.50
C VAL A 236 -10.28 -2.82 3.11
N MET A 237 -11.40 -2.56 3.78
CA MET A 237 -12.27 -3.59 4.35
C MET A 237 -13.67 -3.50 3.73
N ASN A 238 -14.32 -4.63 3.55
CA ASN A 238 -15.72 -4.72 3.18
C ASN A 238 -16.59 -3.98 4.18
N MET A 239 -17.59 -3.21 3.72
CA MET A 239 -18.43 -2.39 4.60
C MET A 239 -19.34 -3.22 5.51
N ASP A 240 -19.84 -4.36 5.05
CA ASP A 240 -20.69 -5.22 5.88
C ASP A 240 -19.85 -5.89 6.98
N SER A 241 -18.64 -6.39 6.63
CA SER A 241 -17.68 -6.90 7.61
C SER A 241 -17.30 -5.81 8.63
N TRP A 242 -17.07 -4.57 8.19
CA TRP A 242 -16.77 -3.44 9.08
C TRP A 242 -17.93 -3.11 10.02
N ASN A 243 -19.15 -3.04 9.51
CA ASN A 243 -20.34 -2.69 10.28
C ASN A 243 -20.73 -3.78 11.29
N ALA A 244 -20.35 -5.04 11.05
CA ALA A 244 -20.55 -6.16 11.95
C ALA A 244 -19.56 -6.18 13.13
N LEU A 245 -18.48 -5.39 13.10
CA LEU A 245 -17.49 -5.33 14.17
C LEU A 245 -18.03 -4.56 15.39
N PRO A 246 -17.72 -5.02 16.62
CA PRO A 246 -17.95 -4.25 17.84
C PRO A 246 -17.25 -2.87 17.80
N MET A 247 -17.84 -1.87 18.45
CA MET A 247 -17.33 -0.49 18.42
C MET A 247 -15.90 -0.36 18.98
N ASP A 248 -15.54 -1.16 19.99
CA ASP A 248 -14.19 -1.17 20.55
C ASP A 248 -13.16 -1.74 19.57
N VAL A 249 -13.52 -2.74 18.78
CA VAL A 249 -12.69 -3.27 17.69
C VAL A 249 -12.54 -2.24 16.55
N GLN A 250 -13.64 -1.62 16.13
CA GLN A 250 -13.61 -0.53 15.14
C GLN A 250 -12.69 0.62 15.59
N LYS A 251 -12.76 0.97 16.89
CA LYS A 251 -11.89 2.00 17.46
C LYS A 251 -10.40 1.63 17.34
N VAL A 252 -10.04 0.40 17.72
CA VAL A 252 -8.65 -0.09 17.60
C VAL A 252 -8.15 0.02 16.14
N MET A 253 -8.95 -0.42 15.17
CA MET A 253 -8.59 -0.36 13.76
C MET A 253 -8.49 1.09 13.24
N ASN A 254 -9.39 1.99 13.68
CA ASN A 254 -9.33 3.40 13.34
C ASN A 254 -8.07 4.09 13.90
N ASP A 255 -7.74 3.82 15.16
CA ASP A 255 -6.55 4.38 15.83
C ASP A 255 -5.24 3.94 15.13
N LEU A 256 -5.24 2.77 14.48
CA LEU A 256 -4.10 2.24 13.73
C LEU A 256 -3.89 2.89 12.34
N ILE A 257 -4.86 3.59 11.75
CA ILE A 257 -4.78 4.06 10.35
C ILE A 257 -3.52 4.90 10.12
N VAL A 258 -3.32 5.94 10.92
CA VAL A 258 -2.16 6.85 10.77
C VAL A 258 -0.86 6.14 11.12
N GLU A 259 -0.86 5.42 12.24
CA GLU A 259 0.32 4.68 12.72
C GLU A 259 0.80 3.66 11.70
N GLN A 260 -0.14 2.88 11.13
CA GLN A 260 0.19 1.87 10.12
C GLN A 260 0.71 2.48 8.83
N SER A 261 0.10 3.58 8.38
CA SER A 261 0.53 4.29 7.18
C SER A 261 1.95 4.86 7.34
N GLU A 262 2.23 5.50 8.46
CA GLU A 262 3.56 6.04 8.76
C GLU A 262 4.62 4.94 8.96
N TRP A 263 4.28 3.89 9.71
CA TRP A 263 5.18 2.77 9.94
C TRP A 263 5.56 2.10 8.62
N THR A 264 4.58 1.87 7.74
CA THR A 264 4.82 1.23 6.44
C THR A 264 5.76 2.07 5.58
N GLY A 265 5.58 3.39 5.54
CA GLY A 265 6.49 4.29 4.84
C GLY A 265 7.93 4.24 5.39
N LYS A 266 8.10 4.32 6.71
CA LYS A 266 9.42 4.21 7.38
C LYS A 266 10.08 2.85 7.12
N TYR A 267 9.30 1.77 7.18
CA TYR A 267 9.79 0.43 6.85
C TYR A 267 10.30 0.37 5.42
N MET A 268 9.50 0.89 4.46
CA MET A 268 9.85 0.95 3.05
C MET A 268 11.17 1.69 2.82
N ASP A 269 11.36 2.87 3.40
CA ASP A 269 12.58 3.66 3.24
C ASP A 269 13.83 2.92 3.76
N SER A 270 13.69 2.22 4.87
CA SER A 270 14.76 1.37 5.42
C SER A 270 15.02 0.15 4.54
N HIS A 271 13.95 -0.48 4.02
CA HIS A 271 14.03 -1.67 3.19
C HIS A 271 14.67 -1.39 1.82
N VAL A 272 14.39 -0.23 1.23
CA VAL A 272 15.05 0.23 0.00
C VAL A 272 16.57 0.36 0.20
N LYS A 273 17.03 0.95 1.31
CA LYS A 273 18.46 1.04 1.62
C LYS A 273 19.12 -0.33 1.70
N ASN A 274 18.44 -1.27 2.38
CA ASN A 274 18.90 -2.65 2.50
C ASN A 274 18.95 -3.37 1.14
N SER A 275 17.94 -3.15 0.29
CA SER A 275 17.86 -3.73 -1.05
C SER A 275 18.98 -3.22 -1.96
N ILE A 276 19.28 -1.91 -1.92
CA ILE A 276 20.40 -1.30 -2.65
C ILE A 276 21.74 -1.93 -2.23
N ALA A 277 21.98 -1.99 -0.93
CA ALA A 277 23.23 -2.56 -0.40
C ALA A 277 23.39 -4.05 -0.78
N TRP A 278 22.31 -4.82 -0.67
CA TRP A 278 22.28 -6.23 -1.06
C TRP A 278 22.50 -6.41 -2.58
N SER A 279 21.86 -5.61 -3.42
CA SER A 279 22.00 -5.66 -4.87
C SER A 279 23.43 -5.38 -5.33
N LYS A 280 24.07 -4.34 -4.75
CA LYS A 280 25.49 -4.01 -5.00
C LYS A 280 26.40 -5.14 -4.59
N LYS A 281 26.24 -5.66 -3.36
CA LYS A 281 27.11 -6.68 -2.78
C LYS A 281 26.99 -8.03 -3.46
N THR A 282 25.76 -8.46 -3.76
CA THR A 282 25.49 -9.84 -4.20
C THR A 282 25.57 -10.00 -5.71
N TYR A 283 25.18 -8.98 -6.46
CA TYR A 283 25.04 -9.06 -7.91
C TYR A 283 25.84 -8.03 -8.68
N ASN A 284 26.64 -7.22 -7.98
CA ASN A 284 27.43 -6.14 -8.60
C ASN A 284 26.60 -5.25 -9.53
N VAL A 285 25.38 -4.87 -9.06
CA VAL A 285 24.47 -4.00 -9.81
C VAL A 285 25.10 -2.62 -9.91
N GLU A 286 25.18 -2.08 -11.13
CA GLU A 286 25.63 -0.72 -11.41
C GLU A 286 24.50 0.27 -11.15
N PHE A 287 24.76 1.26 -10.29
CA PHE A 287 23.86 2.38 -10.05
C PHE A 287 24.36 3.59 -10.83
N ILE A 288 23.53 4.06 -11.75
CA ILE A 288 23.81 5.16 -12.67
C ILE A 288 23.13 6.41 -12.11
N ASP A 289 23.93 7.33 -11.58
CA ASP A 289 23.46 8.63 -11.14
C ASP A 289 23.37 9.57 -12.34
N LEU A 290 22.26 10.27 -12.49
CA LEU A 290 22.10 11.33 -13.47
C LEU A 290 22.75 12.61 -12.92
N ASP A 291 23.65 13.22 -13.66
CA ASP A 291 24.16 14.54 -13.29
C ASP A 291 23.03 15.58 -13.30
N HIS A 292 23.29 16.75 -12.73
CA HIS A 292 22.29 17.80 -12.57
C HIS A 292 21.64 18.21 -13.92
N THR A 293 22.41 18.32 -14.97
CA THR A 293 21.94 18.72 -16.31
C THR A 293 21.06 17.63 -16.90
N GLN A 294 21.50 16.38 -16.82
CA GLN A 294 20.72 15.23 -17.29
C GLN A 294 19.43 15.11 -16.49
N LYS A 295 19.49 15.19 -15.16
CA LYS A 295 18.29 15.10 -14.31
C LYS A 295 17.27 16.17 -14.67
N ALA A 296 17.70 17.43 -14.84
CA ALA A 296 16.82 18.53 -15.27
C ALA A 296 16.18 18.25 -16.65
N TYR A 297 16.94 17.70 -17.59
CA TYR A 297 16.42 17.36 -18.92
C TYR A 297 15.40 16.21 -18.89
N TRP A 298 15.62 15.19 -18.04
CA TRP A 298 14.68 14.12 -17.81
C TRP A 298 13.40 14.64 -17.15
N ASP A 299 13.52 15.50 -16.12
CA ASP A 299 12.38 16.06 -15.39
C ASP A 299 11.54 16.98 -16.28
N GLN A 300 12.15 17.76 -17.15
CA GLN A 300 11.43 18.62 -18.12
C GLN A 300 10.45 17.83 -18.98
N ARG A 301 10.77 16.56 -19.32
CA ARG A 301 9.87 15.70 -20.09
C ARG A 301 8.61 15.28 -19.32
N LEU A 302 8.62 15.43 -18.02
CA LEU A 302 7.52 15.01 -17.16
C LEU A 302 6.48 16.11 -16.91
N SER A 303 6.78 17.38 -17.22
CA SER A 303 5.86 18.51 -16.98
C SER A 303 4.47 18.32 -17.61
N PRO A 304 4.32 17.79 -18.85
CA PRO A 304 3.01 17.62 -19.46
C PRO A 304 2.11 16.58 -18.76
N ILE A 305 2.69 15.70 -17.92
CA ILE A 305 1.91 14.65 -17.22
C ILE A 305 0.91 15.28 -16.25
N SER A 306 1.35 16.29 -15.48
CA SER A 306 0.47 16.99 -14.53
C SER A 306 -0.60 17.80 -15.25
N ASP A 307 -0.25 18.47 -16.34
CA ASP A 307 -1.19 19.26 -17.14
C ASP A 307 -2.29 18.36 -17.74
N LYS A 308 -1.89 17.22 -18.32
CA LYS A 308 -2.83 16.24 -18.85
C LYS A 308 -3.73 15.66 -17.76
N TRP A 309 -3.18 15.39 -16.56
CA TRP A 309 -3.98 14.92 -15.44
C TRP A 309 -5.01 15.97 -14.99
N ILE A 310 -4.63 17.25 -14.95
CA ILE A 310 -5.55 18.36 -14.63
C ILE A 310 -6.69 18.42 -15.64
N GLU A 311 -6.37 18.37 -16.95
CA GLU A 311 -7.37 18.35 -18.01
C GLU A 311 -8.36 17.17 -17.83
N ASP A 312 -7.84 15.96 -17.69
CA ASP A 312 -8.65 14.72 -17.59
C ASP A 312 -9.49 14.69 -16.30
N ALA A 313 -8.97 15.18 -15.18
CA ALA A 313 -9.68 15.22 -13.90
C ALA A 313 -10.76 16.32 -13.89
N THR A 314 -10.47 17.49 -14.47
CA THR A 314 -11.44 18.59 -14.64
C THR A 314 -12.60 18.17 -15.55
N ALA A 315 -12.33 17.46 -16.65
CA ALA A 315 -13.36 16.92 -17.54
C ALA A 315 -14.33 15.95 -16.83
N LYS A 316 -13.91 15.38 -15.68
CA LYS A 316 -14.73 14.52 -14.81
C LYS A 316 -15.36 15.29 -13.64
N GLY A 317 -15.31 16.61 -13.65
CA GLY A 317 -15.91 17.46 -12.62
C GLY A 317 -15.12 17.53 -11.31
N LEU A 318 -13.85 17.10 -11.29
CA LEU A 318 -13.01 17.17 -10.11
C LEU A 318 -12.30 18.53 -10.01
N PRO A 319 -12.07 19.08 -8.81
CA PRO A 319 -11.28 20.30 -8.60
C PRO A 319 -9.78 19.99 -8.74
N ALA A 320 -9.33 19.71 -9.97
CA ALA A 320 -8.03 19.10 -10.26
C ALA A 320 -6.84 19.94 -9.79
N GLU A 321 -6.85 21.25 -10.02
CA GLU A 321 -5.77 22.15 -9.56
C GLU A 321 -5.69 22.21 -8.03
N GLU A 322 -6.84 22.22 -7.34
CA GLU A 322 -6.89 22.18 -5.87
C GLU A 322 -6.36 20.86 -5.33
N ILE A 323 -6.72 19.72 -5.97
CA ILE A 323 -6.21 18.41 -5.60
C ILE A 323 -4.69 18.38 -5.73
N LEU A 324 -4.13 18.83 -6.87
CA LEU A 324 -2.69 18.87 -7.09
C LEU A 324 -1.98 19.79 -6.10
N SER A 325 -2.55 20.96 -5.81
CA SER A 325 -2.05 21.88 -4.79
C SER A 325 -2.05 21.20 -3.40
N SER A 326 -3.10 20.46 -3.07
CA SER A 326 -3.20 19.73 -1.80
C SER A 326 -2.14 18.63 -1.67
N VAL A 327 -1.84 17.90 -2.76
CA VAL A 327 -0.74 16.92 -2.78
C VAL A 327 0.59 17.61 -2.46
N LYS A 328 0.90 18.74 -3.13
CA LYS A 328 2.14 19.50 -2.89
C LYS A 328 2.23 20.05 -1.47
N ALA A 329 1.12 20.56 -0.93
CA ALA A 329 1.04 21.04 0.44
C ALA A 329 1.25 19.92 1.47
N ALA A 330 0.63 18.75 1.25
CA ALA A 330 0.80 17.59 2.11
C ALA A 330 2.25 17.07 2.08
N ILE A 331 2.90 17.04 0.92
CA ILE A 331 4.34 16.70 0.80
C ILE A 331 5.18 17.68 1.63
N ALA A 332 4.94 18.99 1.50
CA ALA A 332 5.68 20.01 2.25
C ALA A 332 5.48 19.89 3.78
N LYS A 333 4.28 19.51 4.23
CA LYS A 333 3.93 19.29 5.63
C LYS A 333 4.69 18.12 6.26
N HIS A 334 4.96 17.07 5.49
CA HIS A 334 5.51 15.81 6.01
C HIS A 334 7.01 15.61 5.71
N LYS A 335 7.64 16.51 4.95
CA LYS A 335 9.10 16.57 4.81
C LYS A 335 9.74 16.92 6.16
#